data_929cb709e5919418977c566e10684ab0
#
_entry.id   929cb709e5919418977c566e10684ab0
#
_cell.length_a   1.000
_cell.length_b   1.000
_cell.length_c   1.000
_cell.angle_alpha   90.00
_cell.angle_beta   90.00
_cell.angle_gamma   90.00
#
_symmetry.space_group_name_H-M   'P 1'
#
loop_
_entity.id
_entity.type
_entity.pdbx_description
1 polymer ?
#
loop_
_entity_poly.entity_id
_entity_poly.type
_entity_poly.pdbx_seq_one_letter_code
_entity_poly.pdbx_strand_id
1 'polypeptide(L)'
;GFFGLENPETQTKTNPALIKGLKFLSRDEMTNAAQEQIDSLKSDGADIIIGIVHLGVDKSSEPNTSYELYRNVTGLDFMIDGHSHTVMTEYGEDKLPIQSTGSNFKNIGVIVIDNATKEIESNALIDVSTLTENDAAVEAKANEIIAKIDAEFGYVVAKTDVDLNGDKAPGNRTQETNLGDLITDAMIWKIKDSEIALSVPDENVVAITNGGGIRAWIYKGDITKKAINTVLPFGNSLAIAYVPGAELIEALEASTQS
;
A
#
# COMPACT_ATOMS: atom_id res chain seq x y z
N GLY A 1 -26.04 -6.98 -0.79
CA GLY A 1 -25.31 -7.12 0.46
C GLY A 1 -23.84 -6.84 0.27
N PHE A 2 -23.20 -6.28 1.30
CA PHE A 2 -21.76 -5.99 1.29
C PHE A 2 -21.11 -6.54 2.56
N PHE A 3 -19.91 -7.09 2.42
CA PHE A 3 -19.03 -7.39 3.54
C PHE A 3 -17.61 -6.90 3.25
N GLY A 4 -16.78 -6.76 4.28
CA GLY A 4 -15.41 -6.26 4.16
C GLY A 4 -14.39 -7.22 4.74
N LEU A 5 -13.20 -7.29 4.11
CA LEU A 5 -12.05 -8.05 4.61
C LEU A 5 -10.74 -7.28 4.42
N GLU A 6 -9.86 -7.43 5.40
CA GLU A 6 -8.51 -6.89 5.38
C GLU A 6 -7.49 -8.04 5.32
N ASN A 7 -6.38 -7.86 4.61
CA ASN A 7 -5.33 -8.84 4.52
C ASN A 7 -4.71 -9.11 5.91
N PRO A 8 -4.65 -10.36 6.37
CA PRO A 8 -4.04 -10.71 7.66
C PRO A 8 -2.60 -10.24 7.83
N GLU A 9 -1.84 -10.07 6.76
CA GLU A 9 -0.47 -9.58 6.82
C GLU A 9 -0.35 -8.12 7.36
N THR A 10 -1.44 -7.36 7.37
CA THR A 10 -1.51 -6.05 8.02
C THR A 10 -1.08 -6.11 9.48
N GLN A 11 -1.28 -7.24 10.17
CA GLN A 11 -0.78 -7.45 11.53
C GLN A 11 0.74 -7.29 11.65
N THR A 12 1.50 -7.69 10.64
CA THR A 12 2.97 -7.65 10.65
C THR A 12 3.53 -6.45 9.89
N LYS A 13 2.74 -5.84 9.03
CA LYS A 13 3.16 -4.71 8.16
C LYS A 13 2.74 -3.34 8.71
N THR A 14 1.94 -3.29 9.77
CA THR A 14 1.47 -2.05 10.39
C THR A 14 2.13 -1.83 11.75
N ASN A 15 2.30 -0.55 12.15
CA ASN A 15 2.78 -0.21 13.48
C ASN A 15 1.89 -0.87 14.55
N PRO A 16 2.46 -1.73 15.44
CA PRO A 16 1.67 -2.46 16.44
C PRO A 16 0.84 -1.58 17.36
N ALA A 17 1.25 -0.32 17.58
CA ALA A 17 0.48 0.61 18.40
C ALA A 17 -0.87 1.00 17.77
N LEU A 18 -0.96 0.96 16.43
CA LEU A 18 -2.18 1.34 15.67
C LEU A 18 -3.19 0.21 15.56
N ILE A 19 -2.76 -1.03 15.76
CA ILE A 19 -3.62 -2.23 15.67
C ILE A 19 -3.89 -2.86 17.04
N LYS A 20 -3.55 -2.17 18.12
CA LYS A 20 -3.76 -2.66 19.49
C LYS A 20 -5.23 -2.94 19.75
N GLY A 21 -5.52 -4.17 20.18
CA GLY A 21 -6.89 -4.62 20.48
C GLY A 21 -7.62 -5.22 19.26
N LEU A 22 -7.01 -5.24 18.08
CA LEU A 22 -7.53 -5.96 16.91
C LEU A 22 -6.99 -7.41 16.93
N LYS A 23 -7.85 -8.35 16.53
CA LYS A 23 -7.48 -9.73 16.23
C LYS A 23 -7.57 -9.92 14.72
N PHE A 24 -6.47 -10.25 14.10
CA PHE A 24 -6.44 -10.66 12.70
C PHE A 24 -6.71 -12.15 12.59
N LEU A 25 -7.55 -12.51 11.64
CA LEU A 25 -7.89 -13.91 11.36
C LEU A 25 -6.76 -14.56 10.54
N SER A 26 -6.55 -15.86 10.73
CA SER A 26 -5.75 -16.64 9.78
C SER A 26 -6.47 -16.77 8.44
N ARG A 27 -5.78 -17.27 7.41
CA ARG A 27 -6.39 -17.51 6.08
C ARG A 27 -7.68 -18.32 6.16
N ASP A 28 -7.64 -19.45 6.86
CA ASP A 28 -8.80 -20.35 6.94
C ASP A 28 -9.94 -19.74 7.74
N GLU A 29 -9.61 -19.05 8.85
CA GLU A 29 -10.61 -18.29 9.63
C GLU A 29 -11.24 -17.17 8.79
N MET A 30 -10.45 -16.47 7.96
CA MET A 30 -10.93 -15.40 7.08
C MET A 30 -11.88 -15.94 6.00
N THR A 31 -11.54 -17.08 5.38
CA THR A 31 -12.40 -17.73 4.38
C THR A 31 -13.73 -18.18 5.00
N ASN A 32 -13.67 -18.78 6.18
CA ASN A 32 -14.87 -19.19 6.91
C ASN A 32 -15.74 -17.96 7.30
N ALA A 33 -15.13 -16.92 7.82
CA ALA A 33 -15.83 -15.68 8.17
C ALA A 33 -16.48 -15.03 6.94
N ALA A 34 -15.80 -15.04 5.77
CA ALA A 34 -16.38 -14.57 4.52
C ALA A 34 -17.62 -15.38 4.14
N GLN A 35 -17.55 -16.71 4.19
CA GLN A 35 -18.70 -17.57 3.90
C GLN A 35 -19.87 -17.33 4.86
N GLU A 36 -19.59 -17.21 6.17
CA GLU A 36 -20.62 -16.87 7.15
C GLU A 36 -21.32 -15.52 6.85
N GLN A 37 -20.56 -14.51 6.43
CA GLN A 37 -21.15 -13.22 6.03
C GLN A 37 -21.98 -13.33 4.74
N ILE A 38 -21.52 -14.06 3.74
CA ILE A 38 -22.26 -14.30 2.51
C ILE A 38 -23.59 -14.99 2.83
N ASP A 39 -23.57 -16.04 3.63
CA ASP A 39 -24.75 -16.81 4.03
C ASP A 39 -25.73 -15.95 4.83
N SER A 40 -25.22 -15.15 5.77
CA SER A 40 -26.04 -14.22 6.54
C SER A 40 -26.72 -13.18 5.66
N LEU A 41 -25.98 -12.53 4.76
CA LEU A 41 -26.53 -11.52 3.85
C LEU A 41 -27.59 -12.11 2.93
N LYS A 42 -27.41 -13.34 2.43
CA LYS A 42 -28.42 -14.05 1.65
C LYS A 42 -29.67 -14.37 2.48
N SER A 43 -29.48 -14.82 3.72
CA SER A 43 -30.59 -15.08 4.64
C SER A 43 -31.39 -13.82 4.96
N ASP A 44 -30.73 -12.67 4.98
CA ASP A 44 -31.34 -11.35 5.18
C ASP A 44 -32.05 -10.81 3.91
N GLY A 45 -32.01 -11.58 2.81
CA GLY A 45 -32.74 -11.27 1.57
C GLY A 45 -31.90 -10.46 0.56
N ALA A 46 -30.59 -10.44 0.66
CA ALA A 46 -29.76 -9.82 -0.38
C ALA A 46 -29.73 -10.68 -1.65
N ASP A 47 -30.07 -10.07 -2.78
CA ASP A 47 -30.04 -10.71 -4.09
C ASP A 47 -28.62 -10.79 -4.68
N ILE A 48 -27.76 -9.81 -4.34
CA ILE A 48 -26.39 -9.68 -4.83
C ILE A 48 -25.46 -9.48 -3.66
N ILE A 49 -24.35 -10.21 -3.62
CA ILE A 49 -23.31 -10.12 -2.59
C ILE A 49 -22.01 -9.58 -3.18
N ILE A 50 -21.52 -8.49 -2.62
CA ILE A 50 -20.27 -7.84 -3.04
C ILE A 50 -19.29 -7.81 -1.89
N GLY A 51 -18.10 -8.37 -2.09
CA GLY A 51 -16.96 -8.24 -1.18
C GLY A 51 -16.20 -6.92 -1.44
N ILE A 52 -16.03 -6.10 -0.41
CA ILE A 52 -15.14 -4.93 -0.44
C ILE A 52 -13.89 -5.32 0.35
N VAL A 53 -12.81 -5.64 -0.36
CA VAL A 53 -11.65 -6.28 0.25
C VAL A 53 -10.35 -5.50 -0.01
N HIS A 54 -9.37 -5.72 0.84
CA HIS A 54 -8.01 -5.19 0.69
C HIS A 54 -7.02 -6.35 0.78
N LEU A 55 -7.09 -7.28 -0.18
CA LEU A 55 -6.33 -8.53 -0.18
C LEU A 55 -5.19 -8.53 -1.19
N GLY A 56 -5.42 -7.94 -2.37
CA GLY A 56 -4.47 -7.94 -3.47
C GLY A 56 -4.50 -9.22 -4.31
N VAL A 57 -3.82 -9.14 -5.47
CA VAL A 57 -3.73 -10.24 -6.45
C VAL A 57 -2.30 -10.53 -6.86
N ASP A 58 -1.32 -9.83 -6.31
CA ASP A 58 0.08 -10.07 -6.62
C ASP A 58 0.68 -11.19 -5.74
N LYS A 59 1.82 -11.72 -6.18
CA LYS A 59 2.52 -12.81 -5.48
C LYS A 59 2.89 -12.44 -4.04
N SER A 60 3.12 -11.17 -3.74
CA SER A 60 3.46 -10.72 -2.38
C SER A 60 2.28 -10.80 -1.41
N SER A 61 1.06 -10.96 -1.91
CA SER A 61 -0.17 -11.12 -1.11
C SER A 61 -0.53 -12.59 -0.87
N GLU A 62 0.14 -13.53 -1.55
CA GLU A 62 -0.09 -14.95 -1.34
C GLU A 62 0.25 -15.38 0.10
N PRO A 63 -0.52 -16.30 0.68
CA PRO A 63 -1.69 -17.01 0.14
C PRO A 63 -3.03 -16.29 0.37
N ASN A 64 -3.05 -15.02 0.77
CA ASN A 64 -4.24 -14.29 1.20
C ASN A 64 -4.83 -13.42 0.09
N THR A 65 -4.72 -13.84 -1.16
CA THR A 65 -5.18 -13.06 -2.32
C THR A 65 -6.70 -13.09 -2.47
N SER A 66 -7.24 -12.07 -3.13
CA SER A 66 -8.67 -11.96 -3.43
C SER A 66 -9.16 -13.10 -4.34
N TYR A 67 -8.33 -13.54 -5.31
CA TYR A 67 -8.71 -14.67 -6.16
C TYR A 67 -8.75 -16.01 -5.42
N GLU A 68 -7.86 -16.23 -4.46
CA GLU A 68 -7.91 -17.41 -3.60
C GLU A 68 -9.16 -17.40 -2.72
N LEU A 69 -9.50 -16.26 -2.13
CA LEU A 69 -10.74 -16.12 -1.38
C LEU A 69 -11.95 -16.41 -2.27
N TYR A 70 -12.03 -15.78 -3.46
CA TYR A 70 -13.15 -15.93 -4.37
C TYR A 70 -13.41 -17.40 -4.76
N ARG A 71 -12.33 -18.17 -5.00
CA ARG A 71 -12.41 -19.60 -5.35
C ARG A 71 -12.82 -20.52 -4.20
N ASN A 72 -12.67 -20.06 -2.96
CA ASN A 72 -12.93 -20.86 -1.76
C ASN A 72 -14.24 -20.51 -1.03
N VAL A 73 -15.03 -19.59 -1.58
CA VAL A 73 -16.35 -19.24 -1.08
C VAL A 73 -17.42 -19.50 -2.16
N THR A 74 -18.67 -19.61 -1.75
CA THR A 74 -19.82 -19.81 -2.66
C THR A 74 -20.84 -18.71 -2.48
N GLY A 75 -21.36 -18.20 -3.60
CA GLY A 75 -22.43 -17.22 -3.59
C GLY A 75 -21.99 -15.78 -3.44
N LEU A 76 -20.71 -15.52 -3.68
CA LEU A 76 -20.17 -14.18 -3.89
C LEU A 76 -20.30 -13.81 -5.37
N ASP A 77 -20.94 -12.68 -5.67
CA ASP A 77 -21.23 -12.27 -7.05
C ASP A 77 -20.12 -11.37 -7.62
N PHE A 78 -19.52 -10.53 -6.79
CA PHE A 78 -18.49 -9.58 -7.20
C PHE A 78 -17.53 -9.23 -6.06
N MET A 79 -16.31 -8.82 -6.42
CA MET A 79 -15.31 -8.35 -5.46
C MET A 79 -14.68 -7.04 -5.93
N ILE A 80 -14.61 -6.06 -5.04
CA ILE A 80 -13.86 -4.81 -5.21
C ILE A 80 -12.62 -4.93 -4.32
N ASP A 81 -11.43 -4.93 -4.95
CA ASP A 81 -10.16 -5.18 -4.27
C ASP A 81 -9.20 -3.97 -4.32
N GLY A 82 -8.23 -3.97 -3.46
CA GLY A 82 -7.13 -3.01 -3.36
C GLY A 82 -5.78 -3.67 -3.12
N HIS A 83 -4.93 -3.10 -2.26
CA HIS A 83 -3.64 -3.58 -1.76
C HIS A 83 -2.53 -3.68 -2.82
N SER A 84 -2.66 -4.50 -3.86
CA SER A 84 -1.63 -4.69 -4.90
C SER A 84 -1.51 -3.54 -5.90
N HIS A 85 -2.40 -2.54 -5.85
CA HIS A 85 -2.48 -1.42 -6.79
C HIS A 85 -2.64 -1.86 -8.26
N THR A 86 -3.15 -3.06 -8.48
CA THR A 86 -3.43 -3.59 -9.82
C THR A 86 -4.57 -2.83 -10.47
N VAL A 87 -4.48 -2.62 -11.79
CA VAL A 87 -5.56 -2.04 -12.60
C VAL A 87 -6.21 -3.17 -13.39
N MET A 88 -7.42 -3.55 -13.03
CA MET A 88 -8.13 -4.66 -13.66
C MET A 88 -9.65 -4.57 -13.46
N THR A 89 -10.39 -5.16 -14.36
CA THR A 89 -11.84 -5.39 -14.24
C THR A 89 -12.19 -6.85 -13.97
N GLU A 90 -11.29 -7.77 -14.31
CA GLU A 90 -11.43 -9.22 -14.15
C GLU A 90 -10.05 -9.81 -13.80
N TYR A 91 -10.01 -10.93 -13.09
CA TYR A 91 -8.76 -11.60 -12.74
C TYR A 91 -8.65 -12.98 -13.42
N GLY A 92 -7.47 -13.23 -14.00
CA GLY A 92 -7.09 -14.53 -14.55
C GLY A 92 -7.77 -14.91 -15.88
N GLU A 93 -7.43 -16.10 -16.37
CA GLU A 93 -8.00 -16.63 -17.61
C GLU A 93 -9.47 -17.05 -17.43
N ASP A 94 -9.85 -17.40 -16.22
CA ASP A 94 -11.21 -17.75 -15.80
C ASP A 94 -12.10 -16.52 -15.54
N LYS A 95 -11.54 -15.32 -15.72
CA LYS A 95 -12.26 -14.05 -15.66
C LYS A 95 -13.07 -13.85 -14.37
N LEU A 96 -12.45 -14.15 -13.24
CA LEU A 96 -13.10 -13.93 -11.94
C LEU A 96 -13.55 -12.46 -11.81
N PRO A 97 -14.78 -12.19 -11.32
CA PRO A 97 -15.34 -10.85 -11.22
C PRO A 97 -14.72 -10.06 -10.05
N ILE A 98 -13.46 -9.73 -10.20
CA ILE A 98 -12.65 -8.97 -9.23
C ILE A 98 -12.16 -7.70 -9.91
N GLN A 99 -12.60 -6.53 -9.42
CA GLN A 99 -12.16 -5.23 -9.91
C GLN A 99 -11.16 -4.59 -8.95
N SER A 100 -10.11 -3.99 -9.50
CA SER A 100 -9.19 -3.11 -8.77
C SER A 100 -8.83 -1.90 -9.63
N THR A 101 -8.87 -0.71 -9.03
CA THR A 101 -8.74 0.58 -9.74
C THR A 101 -7.31 1.13 -9.78
N GLY A 102 -6.34 0.38 -9.26
CA GLY A 102 -4.97 0.86 -9.13
C GLY A 102 -4.76 1.71 -7.88
N SER A 103 -4.15 2.88 -8.03
CA SER A 103 -3.83 3.77 -6.92
C SER A 103 -3.94 5.24 -7.30
N ASN A 104 -3.96 6.12 -6.30
CA ASN A 104 -3.90 7.59 -6.44
C ASN A 104 -5.03 8.17 -7.30
N PHE A 105 -6.23 7.60 -7.24
CA PHE A 105 -7.39 8.05 -8.02
C PHE A 105 -7.16 8.11 -9.54
N LYS A 106 -6.27 7.30 -10.08
CA LYS A 106 -6.05 7.24 -11.53
C LYS A 106 -7.26 6.71 -12.28
N ASN A 107 -8.01 5.81 -11.66
CA ASN A 107 -9.22 5.22 -12.24
C ASN A 107 -10.39 5.26 -11.25
N ILE A 108 -11.60 5.37 -11.80
CA ILE A 108 -12.85 5.13 -11.08
C ILE A 108 -13.46 3.83 -11.60
N GLY A 109 -13.75 2.88 -10.71
CA GLY A 109 -14.46 1.65 -11.04
C GLY A 109 -15.96 1.91 -11.11
N VAL A 110 -16.59 1.43 -12.17
CA VAL A 110 -18.05 1.51 -12.37
C VAL A 110 -18.59 0.12 -12.63
N ILE A 111 -19.54 -0.29 -11.81
CA ILE A 111 -20.26 -1.55 -11.93
C ILE A 111 -21.73 -1.22 -12.14
N VAL A 112 -22.32 -1.68 -13.23
CA VAL A 112 -23.75 -1.51 -13.53
C VAL A 112 -24.45 -2.84 -13.32
N ILE A 113 -25.51 -2.83 -12.52
CA ILE A 113 -26.29 -4.00 -12.17
C ILE A 113 -27.72 -3.78 -12.66
N ASP A 114 -28.26 -4.72 -13.42
CA ASP A 114 -29.67 -4.73 -13.78
C ASP A 114 -30.53 -5.00 -12.54
N ASN A 115 -31.47 -4.08 -12.27
CA ASN A 115 -32.26 -4.18 -11.05
C ASN A 115 -33.37 -5.27 -11.15
N ALA A 116 -33.71 -5.70 -12.33
CA ALA A 116 -34.75 -6.75 -12.54
C ALA A 116 -34.12 -8.15 -12.52
N THR A 117 -33.01 -8.33 -13.25
CA THR A 117 -32.33 -9.64 -13.35
C THR A 117 -31.31 -9.87 -12.25
N LYS A 118 -30.85 -8.79 -11.60
CA LYS A 118 -29.75 -8.81 -10.60
C LYS A 118 -28.40 -9.23 -11.18
N GLU A 119 -28.24 -9.16 -12.51
CA GLU A 119 -27.01 -9.47 -13.20
C GLU A 119 -26.12 -8.23 -13.36
N ILE A 120 -24.81 -8.44 -13.39
CA ILE A 120 -23.84 -7.38 -13.69
C ILE A 120 -23.83 -7.15 -15.20
N GLU A 121 -24.38 -6.02 -15.64
CA GLU A 121 -24.43 -5.62 -17.05
C GLU A 121 -23.07 -5.11 -17.55
N SER A 122 -22.34 -4.40 -16.72
CA SER A 122 -21.03 -3.90 -17.09
C SER A 122 -20.12 -3.70 -15.87
N ASN A 123 -18.84 -3.85 -16.14
CA ASN A 123 -17.75 -3.65 -15.21
C ASN A 123 -16.63 -2.90 -15.96
N ALA A 124 -16.41 -1.63 -15.62
CA ALA A 124 -15.53 -0.75 -16.37
C ALA A 124 -14.66 0.12 -15.45
N LEU A 125 -13.54 0.58 -15.99
CA LEU A 125 -12.70 1.60 -15.38
C LEU A 125 -12.76 2.89 -16.22
N ILE A 126 -12.95 4.00 -15.55
CA ILE A 126 -12.86 5.34 -16.16
C ILE A 126 -11.51 5.94 -15.76
N ASP A 127 -10.68 6.24 -16.73
CA ASP A 127 -9.43 6.98 -16.51
C ASP A 127 -9.77 8.43 -16.11
N VAL A 128 -9.40 8.82 -14.89
CA VAL A 128 -9.71 10.14 -14.33
C VAL A 128 -9.08 11.26 -15.16
N SER A 129 -7.95 11.01 -15.85
CA SER A 129 -7.32 12.01 -16.72
C SER A 129 -8.19 12.41 -17.92
N THR A 130 -9.20 11.62 -18.27
CA THR A 130 -10.14 11.91 -19.34
C THR A 130 -11.32 12.82 -18.89
N LEU A 131 -11.47 13.03 -17.58
CA LEU A 131 -12.53 13.86 -17.03
C LEU A 131 -12.09 15.32 -17.06
N THR A 132 -12.92 16.19 -17.62
CA THR A 132 -12.60 17.61 -17.80
C THR A 132 -13.39 18.56 -16.90
N GLU A 133 -14.40 18.04 -16.21
CA GLU A 133 -15.27 18.82 -15.34
C GLU A 133 -14.97 18.50 -13.87
N ASN A 134 -14.89 19.55 -13.04
CA ASN A 134 -14.69 19.45 -11.60
C ASN A 134 -15.93 20.00 -10.87
N ASP A 135 -16.33 19.39 -9.78
CA ASP A 135 -17.25 20.00 -8.84
C ASP A 135 -16.56 21.18 -8.13
N ALA A 136 -17.10 22.38 -8.31
CA ALA A 136 -16.49 23.61 -7.81
C ALA A 136 -16.36 23.65 -6.28
N ALA A 137 -17.29 23.02 -5.54
CA ALA A 137 -17.24 23.01 -4.08
C ALA A 137 -16.16 22.03 -3.58
N VAL A 138 -16.02 20.88 -4.23
CA VAL A 138 -14.96 19.90 -3.94
C VAL A 138 -13.59 20.48 -4.28
N GLU A 139 -13.46 21.12 -5.45
CA GLU A 139 -12.22 21.78 -5.88
C GLU A 139 -11.80 22.89 -4.90
N ALA A 140 -12.73 23.76 -4.49
CA ALA A 140 -12.44 24.80 -3.50
C ALA A 140 -11.94 24.20 -2.17
N LYS A 141 -12.55 23.09 -1.72
CA LYS A 141 -12.13 22.40 -0.49
C LYS A 141 -10.76 21.73 -0.64
N ALA A 142 -10.50 21.12 -1.77
CA ALA A 142 -9.19 20.53 -2.07
C ALA A 142 -8.10 21.62 -2.08
N ASN A 143 -8.34 22.73 -2.73
CA ASN A 143 -7.41 23.86 -2.79
C ASN A 143 -7.14 24.49 -1.42
N GLU A 144 -8.15 24.58 -0.53
CA GLU A 144 -7.96 25.01 0.86
C GLU A 144 -6.99 24.10 1.61
N ILE A 145 -7.14 22.76 1.44
CA ILE A 145 -6.28 21.76 2.09
C ILE A 145 -4.86 21.83 1.52
N ILE A 146 -4.72 21.91 0.19
CA ILE A 146 -3.42 22.05 -0.49
C ILE A 146 -2.69 23.29 -0.01
N ALA A 147 -3.37 24.43 0.06
CA ALA A 147 -2.76 25.68 0.54
C ALA A 147 -2.25 25.57 1.98
N LYS A 148 -2.97 24.87 2.87
CA LYS A 148 -2.51 24.62 4.25
C LYS A 148 -1.27 23.73 4.27
N ILE A 149 -1.25 22.66 3.49
CA ILE A 149 -0.10 21.75 3.37
C ILE A 149 1.12 22.51 2.81
N ASP A 150 0.93 23.31 1.79
CA ASP A 150 2.02 24.08 1.17
C ASP A 150 2.56 25.18 2.10
N ALA A 151 1.70 25.82 2.87
CA ALA A 151 2.13 26.79 3.88
C ALA A 151 2.95 26.13 5.02
N GLU A 152 2.60 24.90 5.42
CA GLU A 152 3.26 24.20 6.50
C GLU A 152 4.53 23.45 6.05
N PHE A 153 4.50 22.84 4.85
CA PHE A 153 5.54 21.92 4.38
C PHE A 153 6.19 22.30 3.05
N GLY A 154 5.75 23.37 2.40
CA GLY A 154 6.25 23.79 1.08
C GLY A 154 7.63 24.45 1.08
N TYR A 155 8.23 24.72 2.25
CA TYR A 155 9.53 25.36 2.30
C TYR A 155 10.67 24.44 1.85
N VAL A 156 11.66 25.04 1.18
CA VAL A 156 12.83 24.33 0.66
C VAL A 156 13.81 24.05 1.80
N VAL A 157 14.25 22.80 1.94
CA VAL A 157 15.23 22.34 2.94
C VAL A 157 16.58 21.99 2.33
N ALA A 158 16.60 21.63 1.04
CA ALA A 158 17.81 21.24 0.32
C ALA A 158 17.62 21.38 -1.20
N LYS A 159 18.67 21.05 -1.97
CA LYS A 159 18.64 20.96 -3.43
C LYS A 159 19.38 19.70 -3.88
N THR A 160 18.97 19.16 -5.00
CA THR A 160 19.66 18.06 -5.68
C THR A 160 19.92 18.41 -7.16
N ASP A 161 21.09 18.02 -7.65
CA ASP A 161 21.46 18.19 -9.07
C ASP A 161 21.08 17.01 -9.95
N VAL A 162 20.54 15.94 -9.36
CA VAL A 162 20.12 14.71 -10.03
C VAL A 162 18.74 14.28 -9.57
N ASP A 163 18.04 13.50 -10.39
CA ASP A 163 16.84 12.82 -9.96
C ASP A 163 17.19 11.67 -8.99
N LEU A 164 16.46 11.57 -7.88
CA LEU A 164 16.60 10.51 -6.90
C LEU A 164 15.47 9.49 -7.09
N ASN A 165 15.86 8.28 -7.42
CA ASN A 165 14.97 7.22 -7.89
C ASN A 165 14.10 6.64 -6.76
N GLY A 166 12.78 6.86 -6.85
CA GLY A 166 11.76 6.37 -5.93
C GLY A 166 10.92 5.21 -6.47
N ASP A 167 11.29 4.59 -7.61
CA ASP A 167 10.53 3.48 -8.17
C ASP A 167 10.48 2.27 -7.24
N LYS A 168 9.37 1.54 -7.33
CA LYS A 168 9.15 0.31 -6.57
C LYS A 168 9.95 -0.86 -7.18
N ALA A 169 9.71 -1.14 -8.47
CA ALA A 169 10.34 -2.23 -9.22
C ALA A 169 10.28 -1.96 -10.74
N PRO A 170 11.42 -1.98 -11.47
CA PRO A 170 12.78 -2.04 -10.92
C PRO A 170 13.12 -0.79 -10.11
N GLY A 171 13.64 -0.93 -8.90
CA GLY A 171 13.91 0.19 -8.01
C GLY A 171 14.14 -0.25 -6.57
N ASN A 172 13.72 0.54 -5.60
CA ASN A 172 14.02 0.38 -4.17
C ASN A 172 13.69 -0.99 -3.55
N ARG A 173 12.90 -1.84 -4.23
CA ARG A 173 12.58 -3.20 -3.77
C ARG A 173 13.39 -4.29 -4.46
N THR A 174 14.08 -3.98 -5.54
CA THR A 174 14.72 -4.99 -6.41
C THR A 174 16.15 -4.67 -6.78
N GLN A 175 16.63 -3.48 -6.48
CA GLN A 175 17.99 -3.04 -6.79
C GLN A 175 18.40 -1.84 -5.93
N GLU A 176 19.69 -1.56 -5.92
CA GLU A 176 20.26 -0.33 -5.36
C GLU A 176 19.73 0.91 -6.07
N THR A 177 19.43 1.97 -5.32
CA THR A 177 19.01 3.26 -5.85
C THR A 177 19.65 4.40 -5.07
N ASN A 178 19.96 5.50 -5.76
CA ASN A 178 20.56 6.68 -5.14
C ASN A 178 19.66 7.33 -4.07
N LEU A 179 18.34 7.14 -4.12
CA LEU A 179 17.43 7.60 -3.06
C LEU A 179 17.51 6.67 -1.83
N GLY A 180 17.62 5.35 -2.06
CA GLY A 180 17.81 4.38 -0.99
C GLY A 180 19.11 4.65 -0.23
N ASP A 181 20.20 4.87 -0.97
CA ASP A 181 21.52 5.19 -0.39
C ASP A 181 21.47 6.49 0.42
N LEU A 182 20.90 7.56 -0.15
CA LEU A 182 20.74 8.83 0.57
C LEU A 182 19.95 8.68 1.87
N ILE A 183 18.91 7.87 1.89
CA ILE A 183 18.09 7.64 3.10
C ILE A 183 18.91 6.89 4.16
N THR A 184 19.61 5.83 3.78
CA THR A 184 20.42 5.04 4.72
C THR A 184 21.62 5.82 5.23
N ASP A 185 22.26 6.60 4.38
CA ASP A 185 23.32 7.54 4.79
C ASP A 185 22.82 8.60 5.77
N ALA A 186 21.63 9.14 5.52
CA ALA A 186 21.01 10.11 6.44
C ALA A 186 20.67 9.49 7.81
N MET A 187 20.30 8.20 7.85
CA MET A 187 20.09 7.47 9.11
C MET A 187 21.39 7.33 9.89
N ILE A 188 22.46 6.89 9.23
CA ILE A 188 23.81 6.79 9.84
C ILE A 188 24.28 8.16 10.34
N TRP A 189 24.15 9.19 9.48
CA TRP A 189 24.50 10.55 9.86
C TRP A 189 23.74 11.00 11.11
N LYS A 190 22.42 10.75 11.17
CA LYS A 190 21.59 11.17 12.31
C LYS A 190 21.99 10.46 13.61
N ILE A 191 22.36 9.19 13.56
CA ILE A 191 22.85 8.47 14.73
C ILE A 191 24.18 9.05 15.20
N LYS A 192 25.12 9.32 14.28
CA LYS A 192 26.41 9.94 14.61
C LYS A 192 26.29 11.38 15.12
N ASP A 193 25.32 12.13 14.61
CA ASP A 193 25.01 13.50 15.07
C ASP A 193 24.29 13.51 16.43
N SER A 194 23.80 12.37 16.89
CA SER A 194 23.19 12.22 18.21
C SER A 194 24.27 12.03 19.29
N GLU A 195 23.94 12.37 20.53
CA GLU A 195 24.83 12.13 21.67
C GLU A 195 24.85 10.67 22.15
N ILE A 196 24.33 9.75 21.36
CA ILE A 196 24.23 8.32 21.67
C ILE A 196 25.63 7.70 21.51
N ALA A 197 26.20 7.22 22.59
CA ALA A 197 27.45 6.46 22.54
C ALA A 197 27.17 5.05 22.00
N LEU A 198 27.78 4.74 20.87
CA LEU A 198 27.74 3.38 20.31
C LEU A 198 28.84 2.51 20.95
N SER A 199 28.52 1.23 21.17
CA SER A 199 29.46 0.25 21.68
C SER A 199 30.28 -0.47 20.61
N VAL A 200 30.16 -0.03 19.35
CA VAL A 200 30.88 -0.57 18.19
C VAL A 200 31.64 0.55 17.47
N PRO A 201 32.74 0.23 16.74
CA PRO A 201 33.41 1.20 15.87
C PRO A 201 32.49 1.67 14.74
N ASP A 202 32.76 2.87 14.24
CA ASP A 202 31.97 3.51 13.19
C ASP A 202 31.83 2.67 11.89
N GLU A 203 32.89 1.94 11.55
CA GLU A 203 32.92 1.01 10.39
C GLU A 203 31.98 -0.20 10.54
N ASN A 204 31.49 -0.47 11.72
CA ASN A 204 30.53 -1.54 11.99
C ASN A 204 29.09 -1.01 12.11
N VAL A 205 28.86 0.26 11.80
CA VAL A 205 27.52 0.84 11.80
C VAL A 205 26.92 0.73 10.39
N VAL A 206 25.80 0.06 10.27
CA VAL A 206 25.03 -0.07 9.03
C VAL A 206 23.60 0.39 9.23
N ALA A 207 22.96 0.92 8.19
CA ALA A 207 21.56 1.27 8.23
C ALA A 207 20.78 0.36 7.26
N ILE A 208 19.61 -0.08 7.71
CA ILE A 208 18.71 -0.90 6.92
C ILE A 208 17.33 -0.27 6.97
N THR A 209 16.66 -0.19 5.82
CA THR A 209 15.24 0.16 5.71
C THR A 209 14.57 -0.69 4.64
N ASN A 210 13.27 -0.88 4.75
CA ASN A 210 12.53 -1.61 3.72
C ASN A 210 12.25 -0.70 2.51
N GLY A 211 12.53 -1.16 1.29
CA GLY A 211 12.27 -0.41 0.06
C GLY A 211 10.80 -0.03 -0.12
N GLY A 212 9.87 -0.78 0.50
CA GLY A 212 8.44 -0.44 0.53
C GLY A 212 8.10 0.83 1.31
N GLY A 213 8.99 1.30 2.17
CA GLY A 213 8.86 2.58 2.90
C GLY A 213 9.12 3.80 2.04
N ILE A 214 9.83 3.65 0.91
CA ILE A 214 10.15 4.73 -0.03
C ILE A 214 9.03 4.80 -1.07
N ARG A 215 8.30 5.93 -1.11
CA ARG A 215 7.00 6.01 -1.80
C ARG A 215 6.96 6.94 -3.01
N ALA A 216 7.97 7.75 -3.23
CA ALA A 216 8.00 8.72 -4.31
C ALA A 216 9.44 9.07 -4.74
N TRP A 217 9.57 9.63 -5.92
CA TRP A 217 10.79 10.26 -6.42
C TRP A 217 11.05 11.61 -5.77
N ILE A 218 12.32 12.05 -5.76
CA ILE A 218 12.70 13.44 -5.62
C ILE A 218 13.36 13.85 -6.93
N TYR A 219 12.72 14.75 -7.65
CA TYR A 219 13.26 15.24 -8.92
C TYR A 219 14.34 16.31 -8.68
N LYS A 220 15.26 16.44 -9.64
CA LYS A 220 16.28 17.48 -9.67
C LYS A 220 15.69 18.85 -9.39
N GLY A 221 16.33 19.62 -8.52
CA GLY A 221 15.92 20.96 -8.13
C GLY A 221 15.76 21.11 -6.62
N ASP A 222 14.79 21.90 -6.21
CA ASP A 222 14.51 22.18 -4.80
C ASP A 222 13.83 20.99 -4.11
N ILE A 223 14.35 20.61 -2.95
CA ILE A 223 13.77 19.59 -2.08
C ILE A 223 13.00 20.31 -0.97
N THR A 224 11.68 20.13 -0.96
CA THR A 224 10.83 20.68 0.09
C THR A 224 10.60 19.69 1.22
N LYS A 225 10.20 20.16 2.39
CA LYS A 225 9.75 19.30 3.48
C LYS A 225 8.58 18.42 3.06
N LYS A 226 7.68 18.94 2.21
CA LYS A 226 6.57 18.18 1.60
C LYS A 226 7.09 17.01 0.77
N ALA A 227 8.12 17.22 -0.07
CA ALA A 227 8.71 16.16 -0.87
C ALA A 227 9.28 15.03 0.02
N ILE A 228 10.00 15.37 1.10
CA ILE A 228 10.52 14.39 2.06
C ILE A 228 9.37 13.61 2.71
N ASN A 229 8.32 14.27 3.17
CA ASN A 229 7.16 13.63 3.77
C ASN A 229 6.39 12.72 2.77
N THR A 230 6.43 13.07 1.47
CA THR A 230 5.85 12.22 0.41
C THR A 230 6.69 10.96 0.17
N VAL A 231 8.00 11.07 0.25
CA VAL A 231 8.92 9.93 0.11
C VAL A 231 8.82 8.98 1.30
N LEU A 232 8.77 9.50 2.53
CA LEU A 232 8.74 8.74 3.78
C LEU A 232 7.49 9.10 4.61
N PRO A 233 6.28 8.68 4.19
CA PRO A 233 5.02 9.16 4.78
C PRO A 233 4.63 8.49 6.11
N PHE A 234 5.30 7.42 6.51
CA PHE A 234 4.83 6.57 7.62
C PHE A 234 5.24 7.05 9.02
N GLY A 235 6.03 8.11 9.13
CA GLY A 235 6.43 8.66 10.44
C GLY A 235 7.23 7.67 11.32
N ASN A 236 8.00 6.78 10.69
CA ASN A 236 8.84 5.81 11.39
C ASN A 236 9.94 6.52 12.19
N SER A 237 10.32 5.92 13.31
CA SER A 237 11.47 6.34 14.12
C SER A 237 12.71 5.50 13.82
N LEU A 238 13.90 6.06 14.08
CA LEU A 238 15.13 5.30 14.06
C LEU A 238 15.22 4.41 15.31
N ALA A 239 15.64 3.17 15.12
CA ALA A 239 15.99 2.25 16.20
C ALA A 239 17.43 1.77 16.03
N ILE A 240 18.12 1.52 17.13
CA ILE A 240 19.47 0.94 17.14
C ILE A 240 19.36 -0.47 17.70
N ALA A 241 19.90 -1.44 16.97
CA ALA A 241 20.01 -2.83 17.41
C ALA A 241 21.48 -3.28 17.32
N TYR A 242 21.93 -4.07 18.26
CA TYR A 242 23.23 -4.73 18.22
C TYR A 242 22.99 -6.19 17.82
N VAL A 243 23.52 -6.56 16.68
CA VAL A 243 23.34 -7.90 16.11
C VAL A 243 24.69 -8.52 15.72
N PRO A 244 24.89 -9.83 15.85
CA PRO A 244 26.05 -10.51 15.28
C PRO A 244 26.07 -10.37 13.75
N GLY A 245 27.28 -10.24 13.16
CA GLY A 245 27.43 -10.09 11.71
C GLY A 245 26.82 -11.27 10.92
N ALA A 246 26.81 -12.48 11.47
CA ALA A 246 26.17 -13.63 10.84
C ALA A 246 24.65 -13.45 10.70
N GLU A 247 23.98 -12.96 11.72
CA GLU A 247 22.52 -12.69 11.69
C GLU A 247 22.19 -11.56 10.71
N LEU A 248 23.07 -10.55 10.58
CA LEU A 248 22.92 -9.50 9.57
C LEU A 248 22.99 -10.07 8.16
N ILE A 249 23.92 -11.00 7.89
CA ILE A 249 24.04 -11.66 6.58
C ILE A 249 22.79 -12.48 6.30
N GLU A 250 22.28 -13.27 7.25
CA GLU A 250 21.03 -14.02 7.10
C GLU A 250 19.84 -13.10 6.77
N ALA A 251 19.73 -11.94 7.43
CA ALA A 251 18.68 -10.96 7.16
C ALA A 251 18.80 -10.36 5.74
N LEU A 252 20.03 -10.09 5.27
CA LEU A 252 20.27 -9.60 3.92
C LEU A 252 19.98 -10.67 2.85
N GLU A 253 20.36 -11.92 3.10
CA GLU A 253 20.02 -13.05 2.22
C GLU A 253 18.50 -13.24 2.14
N ALA A 254 17.79 -13.18 3.28
CA ALA A 254 16.33 -13.26 3.30
C ALA A 254 15.67 -12.12 2.53
N SER A 255 16.26 -10.93 2.53
CA SER A 255 15.73 -9.75 1.81
C SER A 255 15.79 -9.88 0.28
N THR A 256 16.64 -10.79 -0.23
CA THR A 256 16.81 -11.04 -1.67
C THR A 256 15.99 -12.23 -2.18
N GLN A 257 15.32 -12.96 -1.28
CA GLN A 257 14.43 -14.08 -1.65
C GLN A 257 13.09 -13.49 -2.13
N SER A 258 12.77 -13.70 -3.40
CA SER A 258 11.51 -13.27 -4.04
C SER A 258 10.55 -14.43 -4.24
#